data_a8a62f282120f0ad2d3caf11167710bd
#
_entry.id   a8a62f282120f0ad2d3caf11167710bd
#
_cell.length_a   1.000
_cell.length_b   1.000
_cell.length_c   1.000
_cell.angle_alpha   90.00
_cell.angle_beta   90.00
_cell.angle_gamma   90.00
#
_symmetry.space_group_name_H-M   'P 1'
#
loop_
_entity.id
_entity.type
_entity.pdbx_description
1 polymer ?
#
loop_
_entity_poly.entity_id
_entity_poly.type
_entity_poly.pdbx_seq_one_letter_code
_entity_poly.pdbx_strand_id
1 'polypeptide(L)'
;MSECIEILQDILNRVDSCPEDKFFREMKDIKSAKDEVIGRFQPIFSLTNIDNLDAEIYKAFLQFDNNKHWTNLSRKGNSAAADMTVLKKNLKILVNEELHLSERFNKAKNIYGLGKAIITAILQVEFPDKYGVWNNRVERGMRNSNLWPVFSRGASQGEKYEILN
;
A
#
# COMPACT_ATOMS: atom_id res chain seq x y z
N MET A 1 -23.16 5.81 3.92
CA MET A 1 -22.00 5.25 3.18
C MET A 1 -22.02 5.66 1.70
N SER A 2 -23.16 5.71 1.02
CA SER A 2 -23.29 6.13 -0.38
C SER A 2 -22.82 7.57 -0.63
N GLU A 3 -23.26 8.54 0.17
CA GLU A 3 -22.97 9.96 -0.02
C GLU A 3 -21.46 10.29 0.00
N CYS A 4 -20.69 9.71 0.93
CA CYS A 4 -19.23 9.91 0.96
C CYS A 4 -18.53 9.30 -0.26
N ILE A 5 -19.00 8.17 -0.77
CA ILE A 5 -18.44 7.53 -1.97
C ILE A 5 -18.74 8.38 -3.20
N GLU A 6 -19.95 8.92 -3.31
CA GLU A 6 -20.35 9.81 -4.41
C GLU A 6 -19.51 11.10 -4.41
N ILE A 7 -19.28 11.70 -3.23
CA ILE A 7 -18.41 12.87 -3.09
C ILE A 7 -16.96 12.55 -3.51
N LEU A 8 -16.42 11.39 -3.09
CA LEU A 8 -15.06 10.99 -3.49
C LEU A 8 -14.95 10.74 -4.99
N GLN A 9 -15.97 10.14 -5.60
CA GLN A 9 -16.03 9.93 -7.05
C GLN A 9 -16.11 11.26 -7.80
N ASP A 10 -16.93 12.21 -7.34
CA ASP A 10 -17.00 13.55 -7.92
C ASP A 10 -15.65 14.27 -7.84
N ILE A 11 -14.98 14.22 -6.68
CA ILE A 11 -13.65 14.78 -6.50
C ILE A 11 -12.66 14.15 -7.51
N LEU A 12 -12.63 12.84 -7.63
CA LEU A 12 -11.73 12.14 -8.56
C LEU A 12 -12.01 12.53 -10.02
N ASN A 13 -13.27 12.63 -10.42
CA ASN A 13 -13.66 13.06 -11.77
C ASN A 13 -13.24 14.50 -12.07
N ARG A 14 -13.14 15.37 -11.06
CA ARG A 14 -12.78 16.78 -11.20
C ARG A 14 -11.26 17.04 -11.16
N VAL A 15 -10.46 16.09 -10.73
CA VAL A 15 -8.99 16.24 -10.64
C VAL A 15 -8.37 16.66 -11.97
N ASP A 16 -8.84 16.09 -13.08
CA ASP A 16 -8.31 16.37 -14.40
C ASP A 16 -8.98 17.58 -15.09
N SER A 17 -10.17 18.01 -14.61
CA SER A 17 -10.99 19.07 -15.24
C SER A 17 -10.88 20.44 -14.58
N CYS A 18 -10.30 20.55 -13.38
CA CYS A 18 -10.21 21.82 -12.64
C CYS A 18 -8.75 22.16 -12.27
N PRO A 19 -7.86 22.39 -13.24
CA PRO A 19 -6.42 22.59 -13.00
C PRO A 19 -6.10 23.90 -12.25
N GLU A 20 -7.00 24.87 -12.27
CA GLU A 20 -6.81 26.17 -11.60
C GLU A 20 -7.00 26.09 -10.08
N ASP A 21 -7.79 25.09 -9.60
CA ASP A 21 -8.02 24.91 -8.17
C ASP A 21 -6.81 24.25 -7.51
N LYS A 22 -6.32 24.86 -6.41
CA LYS A 22 -5.15 24.38 -5.67
C LYS A 22 -5.34 22.94 -5.17
N PHE A 23 -6.51 22.60 -4.67
CA PHE A 23 -6.80 21.26 -4.14
C PHE A 23 -6.73 20.20 -5.24
N PHE A 24 -7.37 20.45 -6.39
CA PHE A 24 -7.34 19.51 -7.51
C PHE A 24 -5.95 19.38 -8.15
N ARG A 25 -5.15 20.45 -8.16
CA ARG A 25 -3.75 20.40 -8.57
C ARG A 25 -2.91 19.52 -7.65
N GLU A 26 -3.04 19.68 -6.33
CA GLU A 26 -2.37 18.82 -5.36
C GLU A 26 -2.79 17.35 -5.50
N MET A 27 -4.07 17.08 -5.76
CA MET A 27 -4.57 15.73 -6.03
C MET A 27 -3.99 15.13 -7.33
N LYS A 28 -3.84 15.93 -8.38
CA LYS A 28 -3.19 15.52 -9.62
C LYS A 28 -1.71 15.19 -9.42
N ASP A 29 -1.00 15.98 -8.63
CA ASP A 29 0.40 15.71 -8.27
C ASP A 29 0.52 14.40 -7.48
N ILE A 30 -0.42 14.12 -6.57
CA ILE A 30 -0.48 12.87 -5.82
C ILE A 30 -0.73 11.67 -6.76
N LYS A 31 -1.66 11.80 -7.71
CA LYS A 31 -1.94 10.76 -8.70
C LYS A 31 -0.71 10.48 -9.57
N SER A 32 -0.10 11.53 -10.11
CA SER A 32 1.11 11.43 -10.93
C SER A 32 2.27 10.77 -10.18
N ALA A 33 2.49 11.15 -8.91
CA ALA A 33 3.52 10.55 -8.08
C ALA A 33 3.21 9.07 -7.75
N LYS A 34 1.93 8.70 -7.56
CA LYS A 34 1.52 7.31 -7.42
C LYS A 34 1.86 6.51 -8.67
N ASP A 35 1.52 7.03 -9.84
CA ASP A 35 1.76 6.36 -11.13
C ASP A 35 3.26 6.17 -11.40
N GLU A 36 4.10 7.16 -11.05
CA GLU A 36 5.56 7.04 -11.12
C GLU A 36 6.09 5.90 -10.22
N VAL A 37 5.60 5.82 -8.98
CA VAL A 37 5.99 4.77 -8.03
C VAL A 37 5.57 3.39 -8.54
N ILE A 38 4.34 3.26 -9.05
CA ILE A 38 3.83 2.02 -9.63
C ILE A 38 4.68 1.62 -10.84
N GLY A 39 4.87 2.51 -11.81
CA GLY A 39 5.66 2.23 -13.02
C GLY A 39 7.08 1.76 -12.72
N ARG A 40 7.68 2.28 -11.63
CA ARG A 40 9.03 1.92 -11.21
C ARG A 40 9.11 0.59 -10.47
N PHE A 41 8.18 0.31 -9.57
CA PHE A 41 8.32 -0.80 -8.61
C PHE A 41 7.38 -2.00 -8.87
N GLN A 42 6.28 -1.82 -9.61
CA GLN A 42 5.39 -2.93 -9.94
C GLN A 42 6.10 -4.09 -10.65
N PRO A 43 6.95 -3.85 -11.67
CA PRO A 43 7.68 -4.94 -12.31
C PRO A 43 8.57 -5.74 -11.34
N ILE A 44 9.01 -5.10 -10.26
CA ILE A 44 9.94 -5.69 -9.28
C ILE A 44 9.19 -6.60 -8.30
N PHE A 45 7.98 -6.19 -7.88
CA PHE A 45 7.17 -6.94 -6.90
C PHE A 45 6.28 -8.02 -7.52
N SER A 46 6.28 -8.16 -8.85
CA SER A 46 5.52 -9.21 -9.51
C SER A 46 6.00 -10.61 -9.08
N LEU A 47 5.07 -11.55 -9.03
CA LEU A 47 5.35 -12.93 -8.59
C LEU A 47 6.49 -13.57 -9.37
N THR A 48 6.64 -13.23 -10.65
CA THR A 48 7.69 -13.73 -11.54
C THR A 48 9.06 -13.10 -11.28
N ASN A 49 9.11 -11.87 -10.77
CA ASN A 49 10.35 -11.10 -10.67
C ASN A 49 10.89 -10.95 -9.23
N ILE A 50 10.12 -11.30 -8.21
CA ILE A 50 10.56 -11.21 -6.80
C ILE A 50 11.88 -11.95 -6.54
N ASP A 51 12.19 -12.98 -7.29
CA ASP A 51 13.49 -13.68 -7.17
C ASP A 51 14.69 -12.79 -7.51
N ASN A 52 14.48 -11.78 -8.34
CA ASN A 52 15.51 -10.82 -8.74
C ASN A 52 15.62 -9.62 -7.79
N LEU A 53 14.72 -9.51 -6.80
CA LEU A 53 14.75 -8.43 -5.80
C LEU A 53 16.02 -8.55 -4.96
N ASP A 54 16.81 -7.49 -4.89
CA ASP A 54 17.93 -7.37 -3.95
C ASP A 54 17.62 -6.43 -2.78
N ALA A 55 18.53 -6.38 -1.81
CA ALA A 55 18.35 -5.56 -0.62
C ALA A 55 18.35 -4.07 -0.92
N GLU A 56 19.13 -3.62 -1.91
CA GLU A 56 19.25 -2.21 -2.27
C GLU A 56 17.99 -1.71 -2.98
N ILE A 57 17.45 -2.51 -3.90
CA ILE A 57 16.18 -2.21 -4.57
C ILE A 57 15.03 -2.17 -3.56
N TYR A 58 14.98 -3.14 -2.64
CA TYR A 58 13.98 -3.15 -1.57
C TYR A 58 14.08 -1.91 -0.66
N LYS A 59 15.30 -1.56 -0.22
CA LYS A 59 15.53 -0.36 0.59
C LYS A 59 15.20 0.92 -0.18
N ALA A 60 15.53 0.98 -1.48
CA ALA A 60 15.19 2.10 -2.34
C ALA A 60 13.68 2.35 -2.41
N PHE A 61 12.87 1.29 -2.52
CA PHE A 61 11.41 1.40 -2.43
C PHE A 61 10.92 2.03 -1.12
N LEU A 62 11.61 1.78 -0.01
CA LEU A 62 11.21 2.29 1.31
C LEU A 62 11.67 3.72 1.59
N GLN A 63 12.49 4.33 0.72
CA GLN A 63 12.93 5.72 0.88
C GLN A 63 11.83 6.69 0.46
N PHE A 64 11.66 7.78 1.24
CA PHE A 64 10.62 8.77 1.00
C PHE A 64 10.69 9.38 -0.41
N ASP A 65 11.87 9.71 -0.90
CA ASP A 65 12.07 10.33 -2.22
C ASP A 65 11.64 9.40 -3.37
N ASN A 66 11.67 8.09 -3.14
CA ASN A 66 11.24 7.09 -4.11
C ASN A 66 9.77 6.70 -4.00
N ASN A 67 9.19 6.78 -2.80
CA ASN A 67 7.80 6.40 -2.57
C ASN A 67 6.84 7.58 -2.33
N LYS A 68 7.36 8.78 -2.21
CA LYS A 68 6.72 10.12 -2.16
C LYS A 68 5.53 10.31 -1.22
N HIS A 69 4.73 9.27 -0.96
CA HIS A 69 3.49 9.37 -0.18
C HIS A 69 3.47 8.49 1.07
N TRP A 70 4.43 7.59 1.22
CA TRP A 70 4.49 6.65 2.34
C TRP A 70 5.59 7.04 3.32
N THR A 71 5.19 7.55 4.45
CA THR A 71 6.11 8.12 5.44
C THR A 71 7.00 7.09 6.13
N ASN A 72 8.31 7.40 6.26
CA ASN A 72 9.27 6.73 7.18
C ASN A 72 9.35 5.21 7.12
N LEU A 73 9.07 4.60 5.97
CA LEU A 73 9.21 3.16 5.79
C LEU A 73 10.68 2.71 5.83
N SER A 74 11.62 3.59 5.47
CA SER A 74 13.06 3.34 5.42
C SER A 74 13.64 2.85 6.77
N ARG A 75 13.08 3.26 7.91
CA ARG A 75 13.55 2.83 9.23
C ARG A 75 13.55 1.31 9.43
N LYS A 76 12.73 0.57 8.70
CA LYS A 76 12.58 -0.89 8.80
C LYS A 76 13.24 -1.63 7.63
N GLY A 77 13.78 -0.92 6.65
CA GLY A 77 14.38 -1.52 5.47
C GLY A 77 15.50 -2.48 5.77
N ASN A 78 16.45 -2.08 6.62
CA ASN A 78 17.57 -2.94 7.02
C ASN A 78 17.11 -4.18 7.78
N SER A 79 16.12 -4.05 8.67
CA SER A 79 15.61 -5.18 9.45
C SER A 79 14.88 -6.20 8.59
N ALA A 80 14.04 -5.75 7.64
CA ALA A 80 13.31 -6.65 6.76
C ALA A 80 14.22 -7.28 5.69
N ALA A 81 15.26 -6.55 5.22
CA ALA A 81 16.23 -7.02 4.25
C ALA A 81 17.42 -7.80 4.87
N ALA A 82 17.42 -8.02 6.17
CA ALA A 82 18.50 -8.77 6.84
C ALA A 82 18.63 -10.23 6.34
N ASP A 83 17.50 -10.82 5.95
CA ASP A 83 17.45 -12.13 5.29
C ASP A 83 16.58 -12.04 4.02
N MET A 84 17.24 -11.83 2.89
CA MET A 84 16.57 -11.69 1.59
C MET A 84 15.89 -12.99 1.13
N THR A 85 16.35 -14.16 1.55
CA THR A 85 15.73 -15.44 1.22
C THR A 85 14.36 -15.53 1.89
N VAL A 86 14.30 -15.23 3.18
CA VAL A 86 13.05 -15.18 3.94
C VAL A 86 12.14 -14.09 3.43
N LEU A 87 12.66 -12.90 3.14
CA LEU A 87 11.88 -11.78 2.60
C LEU A 87 11.22 -12.16 1.27
N LYS A 88 11.98 -12.62 0.28
CA LYS A 88 11.48 -13.01 -1.05
C LYS A 88 10.39 -14.09 -0.95
N LYS A 89 10.64 -15.14 -0.15
CA LYS A 89 9.66 -16.21 0.07
C LYS A 89 8.31 -15.65 0.57
N ASN A 90 8.34 -14.74 1.51
CA ASN A 90 7.13 -14.19 2.08
C ASN A 90 6.47 -13.12 1.18
N LEU A 91 7.25 -12.37 0.41
CA LEU A 91 6.70 -11.48 -0.61
C LEU A 91 5.99 -12.27 -1.71
N LYS A 92 6.52 -13.42 -2.14
CA LYS A 92 5.82 -14.31 -3.07
C LYS A 92 4.47 -14.78 -2.51
N ILE A 93 4.42 -15.13 -1.22
CA ILE A 93 3.15 -15.48 -0.57
C ILE A 93 2.21 -14.26 -0.54
N LEU A 94 2.74 -13.07 -0.24
CA LEU A 94 1.95 -11.85 -0.15
C LEU A 94 1.27 -11.49 -1.47
N VAL A 95 1.98 -11.60 -2.58
CA VAL A 95 1.45 -11.24 -3.91
C VAL A 95 0.77 -12.39 -4.65
N ASN A 96 0.76 -13.59 -4.11
CA ASN A 96 0.05 -14.73 -4.71
C ASN A 96 -1.45 -14.63 -4.46
N GLU A 97 -2.23 -14.21 -5.46
CA GLU A 97 -3.67 -14.03 -5.37
C GLU A 97 -4.49 -15.34 -5.32
N GLU A 98 -3.87 -16.51 -5.48
CA GLU A 98 -4.53 -17.80 -5.24
C GLU A 98 -4.81 -18.05 -3.76
N LEU A 99 -4.12 -17.32 -2.86
CA LEU A 99 -4.31 -17.40 -1.42
C LEU A 99 -5.24 -16.29 -0.92
N HIS A 100 -5.99 -16.56 0.14
CA HIS A 100 -6.82 -15.56 0.81
C HIS A 100 -5.98 -14.37 1.29
N LEU A 101 -6.51 -13.16 1.09
CA LEU A 101 -5.80 -11.91 1.44
C LEU A 101 -5.40 -11.86 2.92
N SER A 102 -6.31 -12.21 3.82
CA SER A 102 -6.05 -12.23 5.26
C SER A 102 -4.92 -13.20 5.64
N GLU A 103 -4.87 -14.37 5.01
CA GLU A 103 -3.83 -15.38 5.26
C GLU A 103 -2.45 -14.88 4.80
N ARG A 104 -2.33 -14.42 3.55
CA ARG A 104 -1.06 -13.93 2.99
C ARG A 104 -0.54 -12.68 3.70
N PHE A 105 -1.45 -11.78 4.10
CA PHE A 105 -1.12 -10.61 4.91
C PHE A 105 -0.53 -11.01 6.27
N ASN A 106 -1.21 -11.90 6.99
CA ASN A 106 -0.76 -12.37 8.32
C ASN A 106 0.58 -13.12 8.24
N LYS A 107 0.81 -13.90 7.19
CA LYS A 107 2.11 -14.56 6.96
C LYS A 107 3.22 -13.53 6.73
N ALA A 108 3.00 -12.55 5.87
CA ALA A 108 3.99 -11.49 5.60
C ALA A 108 4.32 -10.67 6.85
N LYS A 109 3.34 -10.39 7.70
CA LYS A 109 3.53 -9.64 8.94
C LYS A 109 4.46 -10.32 9.97
N ASN A 110 4.62 -11.63 9.90
CA ASN A 110 5.52 -12.37 10.79
C ASN A 110 7.01 -12.04 10.55
N ILE A 111 7.34 -11.36 9.44
CA ILE A 111 8.71 -10.90 9.21
C ILE A 111 8.98 -9.63 10.02
N TYR A 112 10.05 -9.66 10.79
CA TYR A 112 10.49 -8.47 11.52
C TYR A 112 10.82 -7.33 10.54
N GLY A 113 10.17 -6.19 10.74
CA GLY A 113 10.31 -5.02 9.87
C GLY A 113 9.21 -4.85 8.83
N LEU A 114 8.43 -5.89 8.50
CA LEU A 114 7.27 -5.83 7.61
C LEU A 114 6.00 -5.48 8.39
N GLY A 115 5.77 -4.19 8.61
CA GLY A 115 4.52 -3.69 9.20
C GLY A 115 3.42 -3.48 8.18
N LYS A 116 2.19 -3.25 8.67
CA LYS A 116 0.99 -3.05 7.81
C LYS A 116 1.21 -2.03 6.69
N ALA A 117 1.88 -0.92 6.98
CA ALA A 117 2.10 0.14 6.00
C ALA A 117 2.99 -0.31 4.82
N ILE A 118 4.02 -1.14 5.08
CA ILE A 118 4.89 -1.67 4.03
C ILE A 118 4.16 -2.76 3.24
N ILE A 119 3.49 -3.68 3.92
CA ILE A 119 2.72 -4.77 3.28
C ILE A 119 1.70 -4.19 2.33
N THR A 120 0.90 -3.22 2.78
CA THR A 120 -0.16 -2.63 1.96
C THR A 120 0.37 -1.73 0.85
N ALA A 121 1.54 -1.10 1.04
CA ALA A 121 2.21 -0.36 -0.01
C ALA A 121 2.69 -1.29 -1.15
N ILE A 122 3.24 -2.46 -0.80
CA ILE A 122 3.63 -3.47 -1.80
C ILE A 122 2.41 -4.00 -2.54
N LEU A 123 1.32 -4.31 -1.83
CA LEU A 123 0.08 -4.76 -2.45
C LEU A 123 -0.52 -3.70 -3.38
N GLN A 124 -0.50 -2.42 -3.00
CA GLN A 124 -0.97 -1.35 -3.87
C GLN A 124 -0.09 -1.17 -5.11
N VAL A 125 1.21 -1.33 -4.99
CA VAL A 125 2.11 -1.24 -6.16
C VAL A 125 1.86 -2.38 -7.12
N GLU A 126 1.73 -3.60 -6.62
CA GLU A 126 1.51 -4.78 -7.48
C GLU A 126 0.09 -4.80 -8.07
N PHE A 127 -0.91 -4.42 -7.30
CA PHE A 127 -2.33 -4.44 -7.68
C PHE A 127 -3.00 -3.08 -7.41
N PRO A 128 -2.66 -2.02 -8.19
CA PRO A 128 -3.05 -0.63 -7.89
C PRO A 128 -4.54 -0.37 -7.94
N ASP A 129 -5.29 -1.18 -8.67
CA ASP A 129 -6.75 -1.06 -8.82
C ASP A 129 -7.52 -1.91 -7.78
N LYS A 130 -6.81 -2.70 -6.96
CA LYS A 130 -7.42 -3.65 -6.04
C LYS A 130 -7.14 -3.34 -4.58
N TYR A 131 -5.94 -2.84 -4.26
CA TYR A 131 -5.52 -2.66 -2.87
C TYR A 131 -5.12 -1.23 -2.56
N GLY A 132 -5.56 -0.73 -1.40
CA GLY A 132 -5.19 0.57 -0.87
C GLY A 132 -4.08 0.50 0.19
N VAL A 133 -3.35 1.60 0.40
CA VAL A 133 -2.36 1.69 1.50
C VAL A 133 -3.07 1.86 2.84
N TRP A 134 -2.75 1.02 3.81
CA TRP A 134 -3.19 1.16 5.19
C TRP A 134 -2.07 1.69 6.09
N ASN A 135 -2.01 2.98 6.27
CA ASN A 135 -1.12 3.64 7.21
C ASN A 135 -1.92 4.48 8.23
N ASN A 136 -1.22 5.10 9.17
CA ASN A 136 -1.88 5.90 10.22
C ASN A 136 -2.60 7.15 9.68
N ARG A 137 -2.19 7.69 8.52
CA ARG A 137 -2.86 8.83 7.89
C ARG A 137 -4.20 8.43 7.30
N VAL A 138 -4.20 7.32 6.54
CA VAL A 138 -5.43 6.75 5.98
C VAL A 138 -6.39 6.36 7.10
N GLU A 139 -5.92 5.66 8.13
CA GLU A 139 -6.75 5.30 9.29
C GLU A 139 -7.36 6.53 9.96
N ARG A 140 -6.59 7.59 10.18
CA ARG A 140 -7.09 8.84 10.75
C ARG A 140 -8.12 9.49 9.85
N GLY A 141 -7.85 9.56 8.54
CA GLY A 141 -8.79 10.11 7.55
C GLY A 141 -10.12 9.39 7.57
N MET A 142 -10.11 8.06 7.49
CA MET A 142 -11.33 7.24 7.52
C MET A 142 -12.12 7.40 8.84
N ARG A 143 -11.41 7.50 9.98
CA ARG A 143 -12.08 7.76 11.28
C ARG A 143 -12.73 9.14 11.32
N ASN A 144 -12.05 10.17 10.86
CA ASN A 144 -12.57 11.53 10.82
C ASN A 144 -13.78 11.68 9.89
N SER A 145 -13.83 10.86 8.84
CA SER A 145 -14.93 10.84 7.86
C SER A 145 -16.03 9.81 8.20
N ASN A 146 -15.99 9.18 9.38
CA ASN A 146 -16.91 8.12 9.80
C ASN A 146 -16.96 6.91 8.83
N LEU A 147 -15.89 6.68 8.07
CA LEU A 147 -15.75 5.55 7.13
C LEU A 147 -15.02 4.35 7.75
N TRP A 148 -14.53 4.48 8.99
CA TRP A 148 -13.80 3.40 9.65
C TRP A 148 -14.76 2.26 10.02
N PRO A 149 -14.54 1.04 9.47
CA PRO A 149 -15.45 -0.06 9.72
C PRO A 149 -15.36 -0.61 11.16
N VAL A 150 -16.42 -1.28 11.59
CA VAL A 150 -16.42 -2.04 12.83
C VAL A 150 -15.88 -3.43 12.54
N PHE A 151 -14.87 -3.83 13.30
CA PHE A 151 -14.26 -5.15 13.17
C PHE A 151 -14.75 -6.11 14.24
N SER A 152 -14.79 -7.40 13.92
CA SER A 152 -15.06 -8.45 14.87
C SER A 152 -14.01 -8.43 16.00
N ARG A 153 -14.45 -8.78 17.23
CA ARG A 153 -13.54 -8.90 18.38
C ARG A 153 -12.50 -9.99 18.08
N GLY A 154 -11.21 -9.60 18.17
CA GLY A 154 -10.09 -10.51 17.90
C GLY A 154 -9.69 -10.63 16.43
N ALA A 155 -10.34 -9.90 15.52
CA ALA A 155 -9.95 -9.90 14.12
C ALA A 155 -8.46 -9.59 13.94
N SER A 156 -7.76 -10.43 13.17
CA SER A 156 -6.37 -10.25 12.78
C SER A 156 -6.19 -9.00 11.90
N GLN A 157 -4.96 -8.57 11.69
CA GLN A 157 -4.71 -7.44 10.78
C GLN A 157 -5.03 -7.78 9.32
N GLY A 158 -4.84 -9.03 8.91
CA GLY A 158 -5.23 -9.48 7.57
C GLY A 158 -6.75 -9.42 7.35
N GLU A 159 -7.54 -9.92 8.29
CA GLU A 159 -9.02 -9.82 8.22
C GLU A 159 -9.49 -8.37 8.24
N LYS A 160 -8.86 -7.50 9.04
CA LYS A 160 -9.18 -6.07 9.03
C LYS A 160 -8.85 -5.42 7.68
N TYR A 161 -7.73 -5.79 7.07
CA TYR A 161 -7.34 -5.25 5.78
C TYR A 161 -8.28 -5.74 4.66
N GLU A 162 -8.74 -6.97 4.74
CA GLU A 162 -9.75 -7.52 3.81
C GLU A 162 -11.08 -6.76 3.86
N ILE A 163 -11.49 -6.29 5.05
CA ILE A 163 -12.70 -5.44 5.21
C ILE A 163 -12.46 -4.00 4.72
N LEU A 164 -11.21 -3.52 4.74
CA LEU A 164 -10.85 -2.16 4.33
C LEU A 164 -10.75 -1.98 2.81
N ASN A 165 -10.66 -3.07 2.05
CA ASN A 165 -10.60 -3.10 0.59
C ASN A 165 -11.87 -3.66 -0.03
#